data_a7e2fffac79781f2fd12c9c5b1caf10e
#
_entry.id   a7e2fffac79781f2fd12c9c5b1caf10e
#
_cell.length_a   1.000
_cell.length_b   1.000
_cell.length_c   1.000
_cell.angle_alpha   90.00
_cell.angle_beta   90.00
_cell.angle_gamma   90.00
#
_symmetry.space_group_name_H-M   'P 1'
#
loop_
_entity.id
_entity.type
_entity.pdbx_description
1 polymer ?
#
loop_
_entity_poly.entity_id
_entity_poly.type
_entity_poly.pdbx_seq_one_letter_code
_entity_poly.pdbx_strand_id
1 'polypeptide(L)'
;AGEAEAAWGWVELPWRRAGGMKITSIAVYQVDLPLHEGSYKWSGGKSVKVFDSTVVRVETDAGIAGHGEVCPLGAAYLAAYAAGARAGIAELAPVLIGHDPTQLDCITRTMDAALKGHPYAKSALDVACWDILGQVAGVPVSTLLGGRYGDDFVLYRAISQEAPEIMASRVEQYRAEGYRRFQLKVGGDPDVDVERIRAVSAKLAPGDRLVADANTGWLMHDAMRVVRAVREVDIYIEQPCLTYEECLSVRRHTDHPFILDEVIDDVGMVTRLHADKAADVINLNITVSSQSKGESLPDTVDNLSAMHADMFIVRHGE
;
A
#
# COMPACT_ATOMS: atom_id res chain seq x y z
N ALA A 1 -29.89 30.94 -45.59
CA ALA A 1 -28.73 30.20 -45.12
C ALA A 1 -27.87 31.18 -44.32
N GLY A 2 -27.94 31.15 -43.01
CA GLY A 2 -27.12 31.91 -42.08
C GLY A 2 -26.27 30.94 -41.30
N GLU A 3 -24.97 30.99 -41.51
CA GLU A 3 -23.99 30.22 -40.75
C GLU A 3 -23.93 30.76 -39.32
N ALA A 4 -24.30 29.94 -38.35
CA ALA A 4 -24.07 30.22 -36.95
C ALA A 4 -22.61 29.83 -36.61
N GLU A 5 -21.71 30.80 -36.58
CA GLU A 5 -20.40 30.65 -35.97
C GLU A 5 -20.58 30.35 -34.46
N ALA A 6 -20.28 29.15 -34.07
CA ALA A 6 -20.18 28.80 -32.63
C ALA A 6 -18.91 29.46 -32.06
N ALA A 7 -19.08 30.59 -31.39
CA ALA A 7 -18.01 31.21 -30.63
C ALA A 7 -17.65 30.31 -29.41
N TRP A 8 -16.59 29.55 -29.54
CA TRP A 8 -15.97 28.86 -28.41
C TRP A 8 -15.25 29.93 -27.57
N GLY A 9 -15.94 30.44 -26.54
CA GLY A 9 -15.29 31.28 -25.54
C GLY A 9 -14.44 30.40 -24.62
N TRP A 10 -13.17 30.69 -24.54
CA TRP A 10 -12.30 30.10 -23.52
C TRP A 10 -12.78 30.60 -22.14
N VAL A 11 -13.24 29.70 -21.29
CA VAL A 11 -13.46 30.00 -19.88
C VAL A 11 -12.08 30.13 -19.25
N GLU A 12 -11.70 31.36 -18.87
CA GLU A 12 -10.53 31.57 -18.02
C GLU A 12 -10.79 30.94 -16.67
N LEU A 13 -10.21 29.79 -16.46
CA LEU A 13 -10.28 29.10 -15.18
C LEU A 13 -9.39 29.84 -14.17
N PRO A 14 -9.86 30.10 -12.95
CA PRO A 14 -9.20 31.02 -11.99
C PRO A 14 -7.76 30.68 -11.60
N TRP A 15 -7.29 29.47 -11.93
CA TRP A 15 -5.90 29.04 -11.67
C TRP A 15 -4.88 29.40 -12.78
N ARG A 16 -5.30 29.95 -13.92
CA ARG A 16 -4.36 30.49 -14.90
C ARG A 16 -3.84 31.85 -14.45
N ARG A 17 -3.02 31.89 -13.39
CA ARG A 17 -2.06 32.97 -13.25
C ARG A 17 -0.98 32.80 -14.32
N ALA A 18 -0.73 33.82 -15.10
CA ALA A 18 0.43 33.83 -15.97
C ALA A 18 1.69 33.67 -15.10
N GLY A 19 2.25 32.43 -15.07
CA GLY A 19 3.44 32.11 -14.29
C GLY A 19 3.36 30.85 -13.46
N GLY A 20 2.17 30.21 -13.31
CA GLY A 20 1.99 29.01 -12.46
C GLY A 20 2.16 29.29 -10.96
N MET A 21 1.67 28.36 -10.12
CA MET A 21 1.99 28.33 -8.69
C MET A 21 3.40 27.75 -8.50
N LYS A 22 4.12 28.17 -7.46
CA LYS A 22 5.50 27.71 -7.23
C LYS A 22 5.67 27.20 -5.81
N ILE A 23 6.37 26.08 -5.68
CA ILE A 23 6.86 25.60 -4.40
C ILE A 23 7.87 26.61 -3.84
N THR A 24 7.63 27.08 -2.63
CA THR A 24 8.51 28.04 -1.92
C THR A 24 9.33 27.38 -0.83
N SER A 25 8.78 26.38 -0.14
CA SER A 25 9.49 25.64 0.90
C SER A 25 8.96 24.21 1.02
N ILE A 26 9.82 23.32 1.51
CA ILE A 26 9.49 21.94 1.87
C ILE A 26 10.02 21.70 3.28
N ALA A 27 9.10 21.51 4.23
CA ALA A 27 9.42 21.15 5.59
C ALA A 27 9.27 19.64 5.79
N VAL A 28 10.18 19.03 6.56
CA VAL A 28 10.22 17.58 6.81
C VAL A 28 10.20 17.34 8.32
N TYR A 29 9.27 16.53 8.77
CA TYR A 29 9.08 16.23 10.20
C TYR A 29 9.25 14.74 10.43
N GLN A 30 9.97 14.39 11.49
CA GLN A 30 9.98 13.05 12.04
C GLN A 30 8.88 12.95 13.10
N VAL A 31 8.07 11.88 13.03
CA VAL A 31 6.98 11.64 13.98
C VAL A 31 7.05 10.20 14.44
N ASP A 32 7.23 10.02 15.74
CA ASP A 32 7.19 8.70 16.36
C ASP A 32 5.75 8.32 16.69
N LEU A 33 5.28 7.19 16.14
CA LEU A 33 3.93 6.67 16.32
C LEU A 33 3.99 5.37 17.15
N PRO A 34 3.84 5.44 18.47
CA PRO A 34 3.82 4.25 19.32
C PRO A 34 2.56 3.42 19.07
N LEU A 35 2.73 2.09 19.01
CA LEU A 35 1.62 1.17 18.81
C LEU A 35 0.78 1.02 20.09
N HIS A 36 -0.55 1.12 19.98
CA HIS A 36 -1.48 0.93 21.10
C HIS A 36 -1.37 -0.46 21.75
N GLU A 37 -1.12 -1.50 20.96
CA GLU A 37 -0.93 -2.87 21.45
C GLU A 37 0.52 -3.16 21.91
N GLY A 38 1.36 -2.13 22.00
CA GLY A 38 2.74 -2.22 22.47
C GLY A 38 3.72 -2.81 21.46
N SER A 39 3.33 -3.76 20.64
CA SER A 39 4.19 -4.30 19.58
C SER A 39 3.37 -5.04 18.51
N TYR A 40 3.88 -5.00 17.27
CA TYR A 40 3.40 -5.80 16.17
C TYR A 40 4.51 -6.76 15.73
N LYS A 41 4.19 -8.06 15.59
CA LYS A 41 5.15 -9.12 15.32
C LYS A 41 4.73 -9.93 14.09
N TRP A 42 5.70 -10.29 13.25
CA TRP A 42 5.46 -11.09 12.05
C TRP A 42 6.62 -12.06 11.78
N SER A 43 6.68 -12.67 10.61
CA SER A 43 7.61 -13.73 10.23
C SER A 43 9.07 -13.41 10.53
N GLY A 44 9.88 -14.45 10.79
CA GLY A 44 11.32 -14.32 11.03
C GLY A 44 11.69 -13.62 12.34
N GLY A 45 10.77 -13.57 13.34
CA GLY A 45 11.00 -12.94 14.64
C GLY A 45 11.07 -11.41 14.59
N LYS A 46 10.61 -10.82 13.50
CA LYS A 46 10.59 -9.36 13.32
C LYS A 46 9.50 -8.72 14.17
N SER A 47 9.75 -7.51 14.64
CA SER A 47 8.75 -6.74 15.39
C SER A 47 8.99 -5.24 15.30
N VAL A 48 7.92 -4.47 15.49
CA VAL A 48 7.95 -3.03 15.63
C VAL A 48 7.15 -2.61 16.86
N LYS A 49 7.58 -1.56 17.54
CA LYS A 49 6.88 -0.96 18.71
C LYS A 49 6.51 0.49 18.48
N VAL A 50 7.29 1.17 17.67
CA VAL A 50 7.12 2.58 17.31
C VAL A 50 7.39 2.69 15.82
N PHE A 51 6.47 3.25 15.07
CA PHE A 51 6.73 3.61 13.68
C PHE A 51 7.46 4.95 13.64
N ASP A 52 8.57 5.00 12.92
CA ASP A 52 9.30 6.23 12.60
C ASP A 52 8.73 6.78 11.28
N SER A 53 7.74 7.67 11.39
CA SER A 53 7.09 8.30 10.25
C SER A 53 7.81 9.57 9.81
N THR A 54 7.72 9.89 8.54
CA THR A 54 8.22 11.13 7.95
C THR A 54 7.07 11.86 7.27
N VAL A 55 6.70 13.01 7.80
CA VAL A 55 5.67 13.88 7.23
C VAL A 55 6.36 15.03 6.50
N VAL A 56 5.90 15.34 5.30
CA VAL A 56 6.34 16.52 4.54
C VAL A 56 5.21 17.53 4.43
N ARG A 57 5.59 18.81 4.43
CA ARG A 57 4.71 19.93 4.13
C ARG A 57 5.35 20.74 3.01
N VAL A 58 4.64 20.84 1.89
CA VAL A 58 5.04 21.61 0.71
C VAL A 58 4.25 22.90 0.70
N GLU A 59 4.93 24.03 0.76
CA GLU A 59 4.32 25.37 0.73
C GLU A 59 4.48 26.02 -0.64
N THR A 60 3.51 26.86 -0.99
CA THR A 60 3.48 27.57 -2.28
C THR A 60 3.40 29.09 -2.13
N ASP A 61 3.77 29.82 -3.18
CA ASP A 61 3.63 31.26 -3.27
C ASP A 61 2.16 31.74 -3.34
N ALA A 62 1.22 30.81 -3.52
CA ALA A 62 -0.22 31.08 -3.47
C ALA A 62 -0.83 30.94 -2.05
N GLY A 63 -0.02 30.60 -1.04
CA GLY A 63 -0.48 30.38 0.33
C GLY A 63 -1.20 29.06 0.55
N ILE A 64 -1.16 28.15 -0.43
CA ILE A 64 -1.66 26.79 -0.31
C ILE A 64 -0.52 25.89 0.16
N ALA A 65 -0.79 25.00 1.09
CA ALA A 65 0.17 24.00 1.55
C ALA A 65 -0.43 22.60 1.43
N GLY A 66 0.36 21.66 0.92
CA GLY A 66 0.01 20.24 0.85
C GLY A 66 0.85 19.39 1.79
N HIS A 67 0.28 18.27 2.20
CA HIS A 67 0.91 17.35 3.13
C HIS A 67 1.02 15.95 2.52
N GLY A 68 2.11 15.27 2.83
CA GLY A 68 2.32 13.87 2.48
C GLY A 68 3.10 13.16 3.56
N GLU A 69 3.01 11.85 3.57
CA GLU A 69 3.64 11.00 4.58
C GLU A 69 4.30 9.79 3.94
N VAL A 70 5.38 9.34 4.55
CA VAL A 70 5.95 8.02 4.32
C VAL A 70 6.32 7.39 5.66
N CYS A 71 5.75 6.22 5.92
CA CYS A 71 5.92 5.50 7.17
C CYS A 71 6.32 4.04 6.89
N PRO A 72 7.60 3.78 6.55
CA PRO A 72 8.04 2.43 6.24
C PRO A 72 8.11 1.56 7.50
N LEU A 73 7.69 0.30 7.38
CA LEU A 73 7.76 -0.69 8.45
C LEU A 73 9.22 -1.03 8.84
N GLY A 74 10.18 -0.61 8.04
CA GLY A 74 11.61 -0.75 8.26
C GLY A 74 12.32 -1.59 7.21
N ALA A 75 13.65 -1.42 7.14
CA ALA A 75 14.51 -2.05 6.14
C ALA A 75 14.59 -3.58 6.23
N ALA A 76 14.11 -4.16 7.32
CA ALA A 76 14.04 -5.62 7.49
C ALA A 76 12.80 -6.24 6.81
N TYR A 77 11.87 -5.40 6.33
CA TYR A 77 10.65 -5.84 5.66
C TYR A 77 10.70 -5.57 4.15
N LEU A 78 10.84 -4.31 3.78
CA LEU A 78 10.98 -3.86 2.38
C LEU A 78 12.24 -3.01 2.22
N ALA A 79 12.65 -2.74 0.98
CA ALA A 79 13.78 -1.87 0.67
C ALA A 79 13.47 -0.38 0.93
N ALA A 80 12.88 -0.09 2.10
CA ALA A 80 12.46 1.23 2.53
C ALA A 80 12.71 1.43 4.04
N TYR A 81 13.19 2.61 4.44
CA TYR A 81 13.42 2.92 5.86
C TYR A 81 13.37 4.44 6.09
N ALA A 82 12.96 4.84 7.29
CA ALA A 82 12.63 6.23 7.60
C ALA A 82 13.81 7.21 7.42
N ALA A 83 15.00 6.85 7.89
CA ALA A 83 16.19 7.69 7.69
C ALA A 83 16.55 7.86 6.21
N GLY A 84 16.38 6.80 5.39
CA GLY A 84 16.55 6.85 3.94
C GLY A 84 15.48 7.71 3.25
N ALA A 85 14.24 7.69 3.75
CA ALA A 85 13.18 8.58 3.25
C ALA A 85 13.59 10.04 3.47
N ARG A 86 13.99 10.41 4.68
CA ARG A 86 14.43 11.78 5.01
C ARG A 86 15.67 12.20 4.22
N ALA A 87 16.65 11.32 4.06
CA ALA A 87 17.83 11.60 3.23
C ALA A 87 17.46 11.82 1.75
N GLY A 88 16.62 10.95 1.19
CA GLY A 88 16.14 11.10 -0.19
C GLY A 88 15.32 12.35 -0.40
N ILE A 89 14.47 12.73 0.56
CA ILE A 89 13.71 14.00 0.50
C ILE A 89 14.67 15.21 0.56
N ALA A 90 15.72 15.14 1.36
CA ALA A 90 16.72 16.22 1.45
C ALA A 90 17.45 16.45 0.11
N GLU A 91 17.70 15.40 -0.68
CA GLU A 91 18.25 15.49 -2.04
C GLU A 91 17.22 16.07 -3.03
N LEU A 92 15.94 15.72 -2.87
CA LEU A 92 14.87 16.09 -3.79
C LEU A 92 14.32 17.50 -3.54
N ALA A 93 14.25 17.94 -2.29
CA ALA A 93 13.63 19.22 -1.95
C ALA A 93 14.24 20.43 -2.69
N PRO A 94 15.58 20.58 -2.79
CA PRO A 94 16.19 21.72 -3.47
C PRO A 94 15.83 21.83 -4.95
N VAL A 95 15.67 20.68 -5.64
CA VAL A 95 15.38 20.67 -7.09
C VAL A 95 13.90 20.91 -7.39
N LEU A 96 13.03 20.77 -6.39
CA LEU A 96 11.59 21.02 -6.53
C LEU A 96 11.19 22.48 -6.25
N ILE A 97 12.02 23.24 -5.53
CA ILE A 97 11.76 24.67 -5.26
C ILE A 97 11.62 25.44 -6.58
N GLY A 98 10.56 26.23 -6.68
CA GLY A 98 10.22 27.02 -7.88
C GLY A 98 9.43 26.25 -8.95
N HIS A 99 9.25 24.95 -8.83
CA HIS A 99 8.36 24.17 -9.69
C HIS A 99 6.89 24.36 -9.31
N ASP A 100 6.02 24.16 -10.27
CA ASP A 100 4.56 24.15 -10.05
C ASP A 100 4.11 22.78 -9.54
N PRO A 101 3.64 22.66 -8.28
CA PRO A 101 3.25 21.38 -7.69
C PRO A 101 2.00 20.76 -8.33
N THR A 102 1.22 21.54 -9.11
CA THR A 102 0.04 21.03 -9.82
C THR A 102 0.42 20.31 -11.13
N GLN A 103 1.66 20.44 -11.57
CA GLN A 103 2.20 19.76 -12.75
C GLN A 103 2.84 18.44 -12.35
N LEU A 104 2.01 17.48 -11.90
CA LEU A 104 2.44 16.22 -11.27
C LEU A 104 3.47 15.44 -12.10
N ASP A 105 3.26 15.31 -13.42
CA ASP A 105 4.20 14.62 -14.31
C ASP A 105 5.57 15.34 -14.36
N CYS A 106 5.58 16.67 -14.37
CA CYS A 106 6.82 17.45 -14.26
C CYS A 106 7.54 17.23 -12.94
N ILE A 107 6.81 17.24 -11.82
CA ILE A 107 7.35 16.96 -10.48
C ILE A 107 7.98 15.56 -10.44
N THR A 108 7.26 14.55 -10.90
CA THR A 108 7.72 13.17 -10.96
C THR A 108 8.99 13.03 -11.78
N ARG A 109 9.02 13.56 -13.02
CA ARG A 109 10.21 13.54 -13.88
C ARG A 109 11.40 14.27 -13.28
N THR A 110 11.16 15.36 -12.59
CA THR A 110 12.22 16.11 -11.89
C THR A 110 12.81 15.28 -10.76
N MET A 111 11.97 14.64 -9.95
CA MET A 111 12.41 13.72 -8.89
C MET A 111 13.19 12.53 -9.46
N ASP A 112 12.75 11.96 -10.58
CA ASP A 112 13.40 10.82 -11.22
C ASP A 112 14.74 11.15 -11.87
N ALA A 113 14.87 12.38 -12.37
CA ALA A 113 16.13 12.85 -12.90
C ALA A 113 17.15 13.11 -11.78
N ALA A 114 16.70 13.62 -10.64
CA ALA A 114 17.57 13.96 -9.50
C ALA A 114 17.97 12.75 -8.65
N LEU A 115 17.05 11.79 -8.42
CA LEU A 115 17.30 10.63 -7.57
C LEU A 115 16.74 9.36 -8.22
N LYS A 116 17.61 8.43 -8.63
CA LYS A 116 17.18 7.16 -9.20
C LYS A 116 16.70 6.20 -8.12
N GLY A 117 15.61 5.47 -8.39
CA GLY A 117 15.01 4.57 -7.41
C GLY A 117 14.37 5.34 -6.24
N HIS A 118 14.39 4.75 -5.05
CA HIS A 118 13.87 5.34 -3.80
C HIS A 118 12.41 5.84 -3.90
N PRO A 119 11.47 5.04 -4.43
CA PRO A 119 10.08 5.46 -4.60
C PRO A 119 9.45 5.89 -3.28
N TYR A 120 9.80 5.23 -2.17
CA TYR A 120 9.32 5.56 -0.83
C TYR A 120 9.68 6.99 -0.39
N ALA A 121 10.83 7.55 -0.81
CA ALA A 121 11.21 8.93 -0.49
C ALA A 121 10.43 9.94 -1.36
N LYS A 122 10.11 9.57 -2.60
CA LYS A 122 9.36 10.41 -3.55
C LYS A 122 7.88 10.46 -3.21
N SER A 123 7.31 9.37 -2.66
CA SER A 123 5.89 9.24 -2.40
C SER A 123 5.34 10.34 -1.49
N ALA A 124 6.06 10.71 -0.43
CA ALA A 124 5.61 11.79 0.46
C ALA A 124 5.49 13.16 -0.26
N LEU A 125 6.43 13.45 -1.17
CA LEU A 125 6.41 14.68 -1.97
C LEU A 125 5.31 14.63 -3.03
N ASP A 126 5.10 13.48 -3.66
CA ASP A 126 4.04 13.26 -4.64
C ASP A 126 2.65 13.43 -4.00
N VAL A 127 2.40 12.79 -2.86
CA VAL A 127 1.14 12.93 -2.11
C VAL A 127 0.87 14.39 -1.71
N ALA A 128 1.91 15.13 -1.29
CA ALA A 128 1.75 16.55 -0.97
C ALA A 128 1.38 17.38 -2.20
N CYS A 129 1.91 17.07 -3.39
CA CYS A 129 1.53 17.71 -4.64
C CYS A 129 0.09 17.37 -5.07
N TRP A 130 -0.35 16.11 -4.90
CA TRP A 130 -1.75 15.70 -5.11
C TRP A 130 -2.70 16.44 -4.17
N ASP A 131 -2.32 16.62 -2.88
CA ASP A 131 -3.10 17.39 -1.91
C ASP A 131 -3.25 18.84 -2.35
N ILE A 132 -2.17 19.48 -2.80
CA ILE A 132 -2.23 20.85 -3.37
C ILE A 132 -3.16 20.89 -4.58
N LEU A 133 -3.04 19.94 -5.51
CA LEU A 133 -3.88 19.89 -6.70
C LEU A 133 -5.36 19.76 -6.33
N GLY A 134 -5.70 18.91 -5.35
CA GLY A 134 -7.06 18.77 -4.82
C GLY A 134 -7.60 20.06 -4.23
N GLN A 135 -6.79 20.77 -3.43
CA GLN A 135 -7.16 22.07 -2.85
C GLN A 135 -7.38 23.14 -3.94
N VAL A 136 -6.51 23.20 -4.95
CA VAL A 136 -6.65 24.13 -6.09
C VAL A 136 -7.91 23.83 -6.91
N ALA A 137 -8.19 22.55 -7.14
CA ALA A 137 -9.38 22.13 -7.90
C ALA A 137 -10.68 22.21 -7.06
N GLY A 138 -10.57 22.35 -5.72
CA GLY A 138 -11.73 22.37 -4.82
C GLY A 138 -12.42 21.03 -4.69
N VAL A 139 -11.68 19.91 -4.92
CA VAL A 139 -12.23 18.54 -4.86
C VAL A 139 -11.28 17.61 -4.06
N PRO A 140 -11.80 16.55 -3.45
CA PRO A 140 -10.96 15.51 -2.84
C PRO A 140 -10.04 14.84 -3.87
N VAL A 141 -8.85 14.39 -3.43
CA VAL A 141 -7.91 13.63 -4.27
C VAL A 141 -8.57 12.40 -4.88
N SER A 142 -9.45 11.71 -4.15
CA SER A 142 -10.22 10.58 -4.68
C SER A 142 -11.05 10.92 -5.92
N THR A 143 -11.54 12.16 -6.03
CA THR A 143 -12.26 12.63 -7.24
C THR A 143 -11.30 12.80 -8.41
N LEU A 144 -10.09 13.31 -8.17
CA LEU A 144 -9.05 13.45 -9.19
C LEU A 144 -8.58 12.08 -9.71
N LEU A 145 -8.67 11.04 -8.89
CA LEU A 145 -8.31 9.65 -9.20
C LEU A 145 -9.47 8.84 -9.80
N GLY A 146 -10.53 9.48 -10.29
CA GLY A 146 -11.65 8.80 -10.94
C GLY A 146 -12.89 8.64 -10.07
N GLY A 147 -12.86 9.10 -8.81
CA GLY A 147 -13.99 9.06 -7.89
C GLY A 147 -13.91 7.91 -6.88
N ARG A 148 -14.93 7.82 -6.01
CA ARG A 148 -15.03 6.77 -4.99
C ARG A 148 -15.86 5.60 -5.52
N TYR A 149 -15.37 4.38 -5.35
CA TYR A 149 -16.14 3.18 -5.66
C TYR A 149 -17.30 2.95 -4.67
N GLY A 150 -17.12 3.38 -3.42
CA GLY A 150 -18.13 3.27 -2.35
C GLY A 150 -17.86 4.29 -1.25
N ASP A 151 -18.76 4.35 -0.28
CA ASP A 151 -18.67 5.28 0.86
C ASP A 151 -18.00 4.61 2.08
N ASP A 152 -17.98 3.27 2.12
CA ASP A 152 -17.38 2.46 3.16
C ASP A 152 -16.61 1.27 2.58
N PHE A 153 -15.75 0.67 3.40
CA PHE A 153 -15.05 -0.57 3.10
C PHE A 153 -14.80 -1.36 4.38
N VAL A 154 -14.75 -2.67 4.25
CA VAL A 154 -14.57 -3.56 5.39
C VAL A 154 -13.07 -3.66 5.71
N LEU A 155 -12.70 -3.28 6.93
CA LEU A 155 -11.35 -3.44 7.44
C LEU A 155 -11.08 -4.89 7.87
N TYR A 156 -9.82 -5.33 7.77
CA TYR A 156 -9.33 -6.50 8.46
C TYR A 156 -8.47 -6.10 9.68
N ARG A 157 -8.32 -7.04 10.62
CA ARG A 157 -7.46 -6.87 11.78
C ARG A 157 -6.32 -7.87 11.74
N ALA A 158 -5.08 -7.38 11.78
CA ALA A 158 -3.90 -8.22 11.87
C ALA A 158 -3.74 -8.80 13.28
N ILE A 159 -3.44 -10.10 13.35
CA ILE A 159 -3.14 -10.82 14.59
C ILE A 159 -1.64 -11.09 14.59
N SER A 160 -0.92 -10.42 15.49
CA SER A 160 0.52 -10.57 15.66
C SER A 160 0.93 -12.03 15.91
N GLN A 161 2.11 -12.41 15.42
CA GLN A 161 2.66 -13.76 15.61
C GLN A 161 3.01 -14.00 17.09
N GLU A 162 2.25 -14.87 17.74
CA GLU A 162 2.37 -15.26 19.15
C GLU A 162 2.09 -16.77 19.31
N ALA A 163 1.93 -17.24 20.56
CA ALA A 163 1.48 -18.61 20.81
C ALA A 163 0.05 -18.85 20.30
N PRO A 164 -0.30 -20.06 19.82
CA PRO A 164 -1.60 -20.35 19.18
C PRO A 164 -2.81 -19.91 20.02
N GLU A 165 -2.78 -20.14 21.33
CA GLU A 165 -3.88 -19.83 22.24
C GLU A 165 -4.07 -18.30 22.40
N ILE A 166 -2.98 -17.55 22.43
CA ILE A 166 -3.01 -16.07 22.50
C ILE A 166 -3.61 -15.52 21.22
N MET A 167 -3.14 -16.00 20.05
CA MET A 167 -3.65 -15.57 18.76
C MET A 167 -5.15 -15.91 18.61
N ALA A 168 -5.56 -17.08 19.05
CA ALA A 168 -6.97 -17.49 19.05
C ALA A 168 -7.86 -16.59 19.94
N SER A 169 -7.36 -16.16 21.11
CA SER A 169 -8.10 -15.24 21.99
C SER A 169 -8.30 -13.85 21.39
N ARG A 170 -7.38 -13.39 20.53
CA ARG A 170 -7.48 -12.10 19.83
C ARG A 170 -8.67 -12.02 18.88
N VAL A 171 -9.09 -13.15 18.28
CA VAL A 171 -10.27 -13.20 17.41
C VAL A 171 -11.52 -12.75 18.14
N GLU A 172 -11.72 -13.24 19.37
CA GLU A 172 -12.90 -12.87 20.17
C GLU A 172 -12.88 -11.40 20.57
N GLN A 173 -11.70 -10.90 20.96
CA GLN A 173 -11.48 -9.48 21.28
C GLN A 173 -11.81 -8.61 20.07
N TYR A 174 -11.18 -8.85 18.93
CA TYR A 174 -11.35 -8.02 17.73
C TYR A 174 -12.75 -8.14 17.13
N ARG A 175 -13.40 -9.30 17.28
CA ARG A 175 -14.81 -9.42 16.90
C ARG A 175 -15.71 -8.54 17.77
N ALA A 176 -15.42 -8.40 19.06
CA ALA A 176 -16.16 -7.49 19.94
C ALA A 176 -15.97 -6.01 19.53
N GLU A 177 -14.83 -5.69 18.92
CA GLU A 177 -14.54 -4.37 18.30
C GLU A 177 -15.23 -4.17 16.93
N GLY A 178 -15.88 -5.20 16.38
CA GLY A 178 -16.62 -5.14 15.12
C GLY A 178 -15.93 -5.78 13.92
N TYR A 179 -14.69 -6.24 14.05
CA TYR A 179 -13.97 -6.89 12.94
C TYR A 179 -14.55 -8.28 12.62
N ARG A 180 -14.53 -8.62 11.33
CA ARG A 180 -14.97 -9.91 10.78
C ARG A 180 -13.95 -10.51 9.83
N ARG A 181 -12.88 -9.79 9.54
CA ARG A 181 -11.77 -10.22 8.69
C ARG A 181 -10.49 -10.16 9.49
N PHE A 182 -9.75 -11.26 9.48
CA PHE A 182 -8.54 -11.41 10.30
C PHE A 182 -7.37 -11.84 9.42
N GLN A 183 -6.23 -11.16 9.58
CA GLN A 183 -4.97 -11.57 8.98
C GLN A 183 -4.07 -12.14 10.06
N LEU A 184 -3.83 -13.43 10.01
CA LEU A 184 -3.02 -14.18 10.96
C LEU A 184 -1.57 -14.16 10.51
N LYS A 185 -0.67 -13.61 11.32
CA LYS A 185 0.76 -13.63 11.01
C LYS A 185 1.38 -15.00 11.33
N VAL A 186 1.86 -15.66 10.29
CA VAL A 186 2.57 -16.96 10.32
C VAL A 186 3.96 -16.80 9.68
N GLY A 187 4.57 -17.82 9.08
CA GLY A 187 5.88 -17.70 8.45
C GLY A 187 7.04 -17.98 9.41
N GLY A 188 6.78 -18.78 10.43
CA GLY A 188 7.77 -19.32 11.36
C GLY A 188 7.96 -20.83 11.19
N ASP A 189 8.07 -21.55 12.30
CA ASP A 189 8.11 -23.02 12.31
C ASP A 189 6.79 -23.58 11.74
N PRO A 190 6.84 -24.44 10.71
CA PRO A 190 5.65 -24.93 10.02
C PRO A 190 4.69 -25.74 10.89
N ASP A 191 5.18 -26.47 11.90
CA ASP A 191 4.31 -27.21 12.80
C ASP A 191 3.55 -26.29 13.74
N VAL A 192 4.24 -25.30 14.29
CA VAL A 192 3.62 -24.27 15.14
C VAL A 192 2.64 -23.41 14.32
N ASP A 193 2.93 -23.13 13.06
CA ASP A 193 2.04 -22.35 12.20
C ASP A 193 0.76 -23.13 11.85
N VAL A 194 0.84 -24.46 11.67
CA VAL A 194 -0.33 -25.31 11.53
C VAL A 194 -1.20 -25.25 12.79
N GLU A 195 -0.58 -25.29 13.98
CA GLU A 195 -1.31 -25.14 15.26
C GLU A 195 -1.97 -23.78 15.39
N ARG A 196 -1.26 -22.68 15.04
CA ARG A 196 -1.79 -21.30 15.01
C ARG A 196 -3.02 -21.18 14.11
N ILE A 197 -2.91 -21.68 12.88
CA ILE A 197 -4.00 -21.65 11.91
C ILE A 197 -5.23 -22.40 12.44
N ARG A 198 -5.06 -23.60 12.97
CA ARG A 198 -6.15 -24.40 13.51
C ARG A 198 -6.78 -23.78 14.75
N ALA A 199 -5.97 -23.29 15.69
CA ALA A 199 -6.46 -22.66 16.92
C ALA A 199 -7.30 -21.40 16.63
N VAL A 200 -6.81 -20.57 15.71
CA VAL A 200 -7.52 -19.34 15.30
C VAL A 200 -8.76 -19.65 14.49
N SER A 201 -8.67 -20.58 13.54
CA SER A 201 -9.81 -21.01 12.72
C SER A 201 -10.96 -21.57 13.56
N ALA A 202 -10.66 -22.31 14.62
CA ALA A 202 -11.66 -22.84 15.55
C ALA A 202 -12.46 -21.75 16.31
N LYS A 203 -11.98 -20.50 16.31
CA LYS A 203 -12.65 -19.35 16.94
C LYS A 203 -13.48 -18.52 15.97
N LEU A 204 -13.43 -18.82 14.69
CA LEU A 204 -14.20 -18.07 13.69
C LEU A 204 -15.70 -18.35 13.81
N ALA A 205 -16.50 -17.34 13.53
CA ALA A 205 -17.94 -17.44 13.41
C ALA A 205 -18.35 -17.45 11.93
N PRO A 206 -19.57 -17.90 11.60
CA PRO A 206 -20.09 -17.80 10.24
C PRO A 206 -20.01 -16.37 9.70
N GLY A 207 -19.42 -16.23 8.51
CA GLY A 207 -19.19 -14.92 7.87
C GLY A 207 -17.84 -14.26 8.18
N ASP A 208 -17.07 -14.77 9.16
CA ASP A 208 -15.69 -14.34 9.34
C ASP A 208 -14.81 -14.83 8.18
N ARG A 209 -13.69 -14.13 7.95
CA ARG A 209 -12.67 -14.53 6.96
C ARG A 209 -11.30 -14.51 7.61
N LEU A 210 -10.48 -15.51 7.29
CA LEU A 210 -9.12 -15.66 7.79
C LEU A 210 -8.13 -15.71 6.63
N VAL A 211 -7.10 -14.89 6.73
CA VAL A 211 -5.92 -14.93 5.87
C VAL A 211 -4.74 -15.39 6.73
N ALA A 212 -4.02 -16.40 6.31
CA ALA A 212 -2.74 -16.82 6.90
C ALA A 212 -1.62 -16.21 6.07
N ASP A 213 -1.02 -15.15 6.60
CA ASP A 213 0.02 -14.38 5.94
C ASP A 213 1.40 -14.76 6.49
N ALA A 214 2.21 -15.36 5.63
CA ALA A 214 3.56 -15.79 5.98
C ALA A 214 4.62 -14.69 5.77
N ASN A 215 4.28 -13.58 5.15
CA ASN A 215 5.21 -12.48 4.84
C ASN A 215 6.57 -13.00 4.33
N THR A 216 6.55 -13.86 3.32
CA THR A 216 7.71 -14.51 2.70
C THR A 216 8.48 -15.51 3.62
N GLY A 217 7.97 -15.83 4.80
CA GLY A 217 8.74 -16.47 5.87
C GLY A 217 8.99 -17.96 5.70
N TRP A 218 8.23 -18.68 4.87
CA TRP A 218 8.46 -20.11 4.67
C TRP A 218 9.39 -20.38 3.49
N LEU A 219 10.22 -21.40 3.64
CA LEU A 219 10.83 -22.07 2.49
C LEU A 219 9.75 -22.85 1.73
N MET A 220 9.95 -23.08 0.43
CA MET A 220 8.96 -23.74 -0.42
C MET A 220 8.48 -25.11 0.14
N HIS A 221 9.38 -25.92 0.70
CA HIS A 221 9.00 -27.20 1.28
C HIS A 221 8.18 -27.07 2.57
N ASP A 222 8.44 -26.03 3.38
CA ASP A 222 7.66 -25.72 4.59
C ASP A 222 6.27 -25.20 4.20
N ALA A 223 6.18 -24.31 3.24
CA ALA A 223 4.92 -23.85 2.68
C ALA A 223 4.06 -25.01 2.17
N MET A 224 4.68 -25.94 1.40
CA MET A 224 4.00 -27.16 0.93
C MET A 224 3.51 -28.07 2.07
N ARG A 225 4.26 -28.13 3.17
CA ARG A 225 3.88 -28.88 4.36
C ARG A 225 2.68 -28.23 5.05
N VAL A 226 2.71 -26.92 5.27
CA VAL A 226 1.62 -26.18 5.91
C VAL A 226 0.34 -26.29 5.10
N VAL A 227 0.35 -25.95 3.80
CA VAL A 227 -0.88 -25.98 2.97
C VAL A 227 -1.51 -27.36 2.89
N ARG A 228 -0.71 -28.43 2.92
CA ARG A 228 -1.23 -29.80 3.00
C ARG A 228 -1.84 -30.13 4.35
N ALA A 229 -1.20 -29.68 5.43
CA ALA A 229 -1.65 -29.96 6.78
C ALA A 229 -2.94 -29.22 7.15
N VAL A 230 -3.23 -28.07 6.52
CA VAL A 230 -4.42 -27.26 6.79
C VAL A 230 -5.45 -27.30 5.65
N ARG A 231 -5.34 -28.26 4.72
CA ARG A 231 -6.20 -28.34 3.53
C ARG A 231 -7.71 -28.34 3.82
N GLU A 232 -8.11 -28.75 5.01
CA GLU A 232 -9.49 -28.80 5.48
C GLU A 232 -9.99 -27.48 6.08
N VAL A 233 -9.12 -26.51 6.26
CA VAL A 233 -9.43 -25.22 6.90
C VAL A 233 -9.80 -24.20 5.84
N ASP A 234 -10.92 -23.48 6.00
CA ASP A 234 -11.34 -22.40 5.08
C ASP A 234 -10.56 -21.13 5.38
N ILE A 235 -9.43 -20.98 4.69
CA ILE A 235 -8.52 -19.85 4.83
C ILE A 235 -7.94 -19.41 3.48
N TYR A 236 -7.47 -18.17 3.41
CA TYR A 236 -6.60 -17.69 2.36
C TYR A 236 -5.14 -17.89 2.77
N ILE A 237 -4.28 -18.23 1.83
CA ILE A 237 -2.81 -18.28 2.01
C ILE A 237 -2.22 -17.04 1.35
N GLU A 238 -1.50 -16.23 2.13
CA GLU A 238 -0.87 -15.01 1.66
C GLU A 238 0.66 -15.12 1.70
N GLN A 239 1.30 -14.74 0.59
CA GLN A 239 2.74 -14.62 0.38
C GLN A 239 3.58 -15.68 1.14
N PRO A 240 3.44 -16.96 0.81
CA PRO A 240 4.08 -18.04 1.57
C PRO A 240 5.61 -18.01 1.48
N CYS A 241 6.16 -17.65 0.32
CA CYS A 241 7.58 -17.74 0.01
C CYS A 241 8.15 -16.40 -0.47
N LEU A 242 9.49 -16.33 -0.51
CA LEU A 242 10.21 -15.10 -0.86
C LEU A 242 10.05 -14.71 -2.34
N THR A 243 10.05 -15.69 -3.25
CA THR A 243 10.04 -15.42 -4.68
C THR A 243 8.70 -15.74 -5.32
N TYR A 244 8.40 -15.06 -6.43
CA TYR A 244 7.22 -15.32 -7.23
C TYR A 244 7.15 -16.78 -7.71
N GLU A 245 8.26 -17.34 -8.17
CA GLU A 245 8.35 -18.70 -8.70
C GLU A 245 8.06 -19.77 -7.62
N GLU A 246 8.54 -19.55 -6.39
CA GLU A 246 8.22 -20.41 -5.27
C GLU A 246 6.74 -20.31 -4.89
N CYS A 247 6.19 -19.10 -4.83
CA CYS A 247 4.76 -18.87 -4.56
C CYS A 247 3.90 -19.54 -5.64
N LEU A 248 4.24 -19.40 -6.92
CA LEU A 248 3.55 -20.05 -8.03
C LEU A 248 3.62 -21.58 -7.93
N SER A 249 4.75 -22.13 -7.45
CA SER A 249 4.90 -23.56 -7.20
C SER A 249 3.98 -24.03 -6.07
N VAL A 250 3.87 -23.29 -4.97
CA VAL A 250 2.93 -23.60 -3.88
C VAL A 250 1.50 -23.49 -4.37
N ARG A 251 1.14 -22.44 -5.11
CA ARG A 251 -0.19 -22.21 -5.67
C ARG A 251 -0.72 -23.42 -6.46
N ARG A 252 0.15 -24.06 -7.22
CA ARG A 252 -0.21 -25.25 -8.04
C ARG A 252 -0.51 -26.50 -7.23
N HIS A 253 -0.22 -26.48 -5.92
CA HIS A 253 -0.37 -27.65 -5.03
C HIS A 253 -1.38 -27.40 -3.89
N THR A 254 -2.15 -26.33 -3.95
CA THR A 254 -3.19 -26.02 -2.97
C THR A 254 -4.46 -25.54 -3.64
N ASP A 255 -5.61 -25.87 -3.06
CA ASP A 255 -6.93 -25.38 -3.45
C ASP A 255 -7.36 -24.17 -2.62
N HIS A 256 -6.54 -23.74 -1.64
CA HIS A 256 -6.81 -22.54 -0.88
C HIS A 256 -6.80 -21.31 -1.79
N PRO A 257 -7.71 -20.34 -1.59
CA PRO A 257 -7.57 -19.03 -2.19
C PRO A 257 -6.19 -18.44 -1.85
N PHE A 258 -5.55 -17.82 -2.84
CA PHE A 258 -4.14 -17.47 -2.76
C PHE A 258 -3.95 -15.97 -2.98
N ILE A 259 -3.18 -15.33 -2.08
CA ILE A 259 -2.89 -13.89 -2.10
C ILE A 259 -1.41 -13.70 -2.35
N LEU A 260 -1.06 -12.77 -3.24
CA LEU A 260 0.30 -12.27 -3.40
C LEU A 260 0.38 -10.81 -2.93
N ASP A 261 1.48 -10.47 -2.26
CA ASP A 261 1.78 -9.17 -1.66
C ASP A 261 3.19 -8.71 -2.06
N GLU A 262 4.23 -9.09 -1.32
CA GLU A 262 5.57 -8.54 -1.42
C GLU A 262 6.25 -8.74 -2.77
N VAL A 263 5.80 -9.71 -3.56
CA VAL A 263 6.33 -9.94 -4.92
C VAL A 263 5.70 -9.05 -5.98
N ILE A 264 4.71 -8.24 -5.61
CA ILE A 264 4.06 -7.31 -6.51
C ILE A 264 4.74 -5.95 -6.36
N ASP A 265 5.83 -5.76 -7.07
CA ASP A 265 6.67 -4.58 -7.00
C ASP A 265 6.49 -3.61 -8.18
N ASP A 266 5.78 -4.05 -9.22
CA ASP A 266 5.39 -3.20 -10.37
C ASP A 266 4.10 -3.70 -11.05
N VAL A 267 3.49 -2.86 -11.91
CA VAL A 267 2.27 -3.19 -12.67
C VAL A 267 2.50 -4.34 -13.66
N GLY A 268 3.71 -4.49 -14.19
CA GLY A 268 4.06 -5.62 -15.06
C GLY A 268 3.91 -6.96 -14.34
N MET A 269 4.18 -6.97 -13.02
CA MET A 269 3.99 -8.15 -12.19
C MET A 269 2.50 -8.51 -12.06
N VAL A 270 1.61 -7.53 -11.97
CA VAL A 270 0.15 -7.76 -11.96
C VAL A 270 -0.31 -8.43 -13.25
N THR A 271 0.19 -7.97 -14.39
CA THR A 271 -0.11 -8.58 -15.70
C THR A 271 0.39 -10.03 -15.77
N ARG A 272 1.60 -10.27 -15.28
CA ARG A 272 2.20 -11.61 -15.25
C ARG A 272 1.41 -12.58 -14.37
N LEU A 273 1.08 -12.18 -13.13
CA LEU A 273 0.34 -13.04 -12.21
C LEU A 273 -1.06 -13.40 -12.74
N HIS A 274 -1.71 -12.48 -13.47
CA HIS A 274 -2.99 -12.76 -14.13
C HIS A 274 -2.84 -13.82 -15.22
N ALA A 275 -1.83 -13.68 -16.10
CA ALA A 275 -1.54 -14.65 -17.15
C ALA A 275 -1.21 -16.05 -16.59
N ASP A 276 -0.44 -16.12 -15.50
CA ASP A 276 -0.03 -17.35 -14.85
C ASP A 276 -1.11 -17.95 -13.93
N LYS A 277 -2.22 -17.23 -13.66
CA LYS A 277 -3.23 -17.56 -12.63
C LYS A 277 -2.58 -17.81 -11.25
N ALA A 278 -1.61 -16.97 -10.93
CA ALA A 278 -0.75 -17.15 -9.77
C ALA A 278 -1.44 -16.80 -8.44
N ALA A 279 -2.48 -15.98 -8.48
CA ALA A 279 -3.24 -15.57 -7.30
C ALA A 279 -4.73 -15.42 -7.63
N ASP A 280 -5.57 -15.53 -6.61
CA ASP A 280 -7.00 -15.22 -6.64
C ASP A 280 -7.24 -13.78 -6.17
N VAL A 281 -6.34 -13.28 -5.32
CA VAL A 281 -6.38 -11.94 -4.72
C VAL A 281 -4.98 -11.36 -4.71
N ILE A 282 -4.88 -10.05 -4.81
CA ILE A 282 -3.62 -9.32 -4.63
C ILE A 282 -3.75 -8.37 -3.46
N ASN A 283 -2.70 -8.29 -2.65
CA ASN A 283 -2.56 -7.28 -1.63
C ASN A 283 -1.69 -6.15 -2.22
N LEU A 284 -2.21 -4.94 -2.19
CA LEU A 284 -1.51 -3.78 -2.72
C LEU A 284 -1.21 -2.82 -1.58
N ASN A 285 0.05 -2.71 -1.24
CA ASN A 285 0.53 -1.60 -0.45
C ASN A 285 0.66 -0.38 -1.36
N ILE A 286 -0.40 0.42 -1.44
CA ILE A 286 -0.35 1.68 -2.17
C ILE A 286 0.46 2.68 -1.34
N THR A 287 1.76 2.64 -1.51
CA THR A 287 2.58 3.81 -1.30
C THR A 287 2.35 4.65 -2.55
N VAL A 288 1.64 5.76 -2.43
CA VAL A 288 1.35 6.62 -3.59
C VAL A 288 2.67 7.16 -4.12
N SER A 289 3.29 6.37 -4.97
CA SER A 289 4.41 6.82 -5.78
C SER A 289 4.15 6.35 -7.19
N SER A 290 4.02 7.28 -8.08
CA SER A 290 3.93 7.10 -9.52
C SER A 290 5.16 6.41 -10.14
N GLN A 291 5.80 5.45 -9.49
CA GLN A 291 7.23 5.23 -9.65
C GLN A 291 7.69 3.85 -10.05
N SER A 292 6.87 3.03 -10.63
CA SER A 292 7.43 1.95 -11.44
C SER A 292 7.37 2.33 -12.92
N LYS A 293 8.51 2.72 -13.50
CA LYS A 293 8.70 2.85 -14.96
C LYS A 293 7.84 3.88 -15.71
N GLY A 294 7.47 5.00 -15.08
CA GLY A 294 6.81 6.11 -15.78
C GLY A 294 5.30 5.96 -15.93
N GLU A 295 4.67 5.08 -15.17
CA GLU A 295 3.22 5.01 -15.07
C GLU A 295 2.72 5.94 -13.97
N SER A 296 1.64 6.65 -14.24
CA SER A 296 0.98 7.51 -13.25
C SER A 296 0.08 6.68 -12.32
N LEU A 297 -0.25 7.21 -11.14
CA LEU A 297 -1.23 6.57 -10.26
C LEU A 297 -2.58 6.29 -10.95
N PRO A 298 -3.14 7.19 -11.79
CA PRO A 298 -4.31 6.90 -12.60
C PRO A 298 -4.13 5.68 -13.50
N ASP A 299 -3.01 5.56 -14.22
CA ASP A 299 -2.75 4.42 -15.10
C ASP A 299 -2.68 3.11 -14.32
N THR A 300 -2.09 3.12 -13.13
CA THR A 300 -2.05 1.96 -12.23
C THR A 300 -3.44 1.55 -11.77
N VAL A 301 -4.28 2.50 -11.35
CA VAL A 301 -5.65 2.24 -10.90
C VAL A 301 -6.52 1.75 -12.06
N ASP A 302 -6.40 2.34 -13.25
CA ASP A 302 -7.17 1.94 -14.43
C ASP A 302 -6.79 0.53 -14.89
N ASN A 303 -5.51 0.19 -14.91
CA ASN A 303 -5.03 -1.15 -15.25
C ASN A 303 -5.55 -2.21 -14.27
N LEU A 304 -5.53 -1.93 -12.97
CA LEU A 304 -6.06 -2.83 -11.94
C LEU A 304 -7.58 -3.00 -12.05
N SER A 305 -8.31 -1.93 -12.31
CA SER A 305 -9.77 -1.96 -12.51
C SER A 305 -10.16 -2.78 -13.73
N ALA A 306 -9.41 -2.68 -14.82
CA ALA A 306 -9.66 -3.45 -16.06
C ALA A 306 -9.44 -4.97 -15.88
N MET A 307 -8.66 -5.39 -14.89
CA MET A 307 -8.36 -6.80 -14.64
C MET A 307 -9.41 -7.52 -13.78
N HIS A 308 -10.44 -6.84 -13.29
CA HIS A 308 -11.46 -7.40 -12.38
C HIS A 308 -10.87 -8.12 -11.16
N ALA A 309 -9.72 -7.64 -10.67
CA ALA A 309 -9.13 -8.15 -9.46
C ALA A 309 -9.93 -7.66 -8.25
N ASP A 310 -10.28 -8.58 -7.33
CA ASP A 310 -10.79 -8.18 -6.03
C ASP A 310 -9.66 -7.50 -5.26
N MET A 311 -9.68 -6.17 -5.25
CA MET A 311 -8.62 -5.36 -4.70
C MET A 311 -8.88 -5.11 -3.20
N PHE A 312 -8.03 -5.63 -2.34
CA PHE A 312 -7.98 -5.24 -0.94
C PHE A 312 -6.97 -4.10 -0.78
N ILE A 313 -7.47 -2.87 -0.69
CA ILE A 313 -6.64 -1.72 -0.33
C ILE A 313 -6.45 -1.77 1.18
N VAL A 314 -5.23 -2.05 1.61
CA VAL A 314 -4.84 -1.97 3.01
C VAL A 314 -4.23 -0.60 3.26
N ARG A 315 -4.88 0.23 4.08
CA ARG A 315 -4.17 1.34 4.72
C ARG A 315 -3.37 0.78 5.89
N HIS A 316 -2.06 0.90 5.83
CA HIS A 316 -1.25 0.94 7.05
C HIS A 316 -1.40 2.35 7.65
N GLY A 317 -2.10 2.43 8.77
CA GLY A 317 -2.23 3.67 9.53
C GLY A 317 -3.53 3.68 10.31
N GLU A 318 -3.49 3.13 11.45
CA GLU A 318 -4.03 3.56 12.76
C GLU A 318 -3.75 2.50 13.80
#